data_c6eec9d25acb4044d81918c2ed3d55e4
#
_entry.id   c6eec9d25acb4044d81918c2ed3d55e4
#
_cell.length_a   1.000
_cell.length_b   1.000
_cell.length_c   1.000
_cell.angle_alpha   90.00
_cell.angle_beta   90.00
_cell.angle_gamma   90.00
#
_symmetry.space_group_name_H-M   'P 1'
#
loop_
_entity.id
_entity.type
_entity.pdbx_description
1 polymer ?
#
loop_
_entity_poly.entity_id
_entity_poly.type
_entity_poly.pdbx_seq_one_letter_code
_entity_poly.pdbx_strand_id
1 'polypeptide(L)'
;MSWFDLFRKEPTSKTIYLAQKMITKAIATVTELREVMLGFAEGRISEVEENIEKLFLNEAEIDEIRRSVLNELTKQDLPSKYRQNLMHIVKCLDIMADHVKDSSRNVKILLNTKLPKEILDNNVKIVEALVKAAVFLGTAIEMLGINPP
;
A
#
# COMPACT_ATOMS: atom_id res chain seq x y z
N MET A 1 -15.59 -7.16 -24.32
CA MET A 1 -15.76 -6.06 -23.38
C MET A 1 -14.39 -5.81 -22.74
N SER A 2 -13.78 -4.66 -23.10
CA SER A 2 -12.43 -4.34 -22.64
C SER A 2 -12.45 -4.08 -21.12
N TRP A 3 -11.35 -4.37 -20.44
CA TRP A 3 -11.15 -4.01 -19.02
C TRP A 3 -11.42 -2.50 -18.78
N PHE A 4 -11.21 -1.69 -19.80
CA PHE A 4 -11.42 -0.24 -19.84
C PHE A 4 -12.89 0.18 -19.94
N ASP A 5 -13.79 -0.66 -20.49
CA ASP A 5 -15.23 -0.38 -20.50
C ASP A 5 -15.84 -0.45 -19.10
N LEU A 6 -15.11 -1.05 -18.15
CA LEU A 6 -15.51 -1.17 -16.76
C LEU A 6 -15.47 0.19 -16.01
N PHE A 7 -14.58 1.09 -16.41
CA PHE A 7 -14.45 2.42 -15.79
C PHE A 7 -15.33 3.48 -16.49
N ARG A 8 -15.98 3.12 -17.60
CA ARG A 8 -16.83 4.02 -18.37
C ARG A 8 -18.25 4.21 -17.82
N LYS A 9 -18.76 3.27 -17.01
CA LYS A 9 -20.03 3.45 -16.29
C LYS A 9 -19.66 3.88 -14.87
N GLU A 10 -19.86 5.16 -14.61
CA GLU A 10 -19.46 5.89 -13.41
C GLU A 10 -19.64 5.08 -12.11
N PRO A 11 -18.54 4.61 -11.49
CA PRO A 11 -18.57 4.37 -10.06
C PRO A 11 -18.87 5.70 -9.40
N THR A 12 -19.65 5.72 -8.33
CA THR A 12 -19.85 6.97 -7.60
C THR A 12 -18.48 7.57 -7.29
N SER A 13 -18.33 8.86 -7.44
CA SER A 13 -17.11 9.61 -7.14
C SER A 13 -16.47 9.20 -5.80
N LYS A 14 -17.29 8.74 -4.85
CA LYS A 14 -16.89 8.27 -3.53
C LYS A 14 -16.08 6.97 -3.56
N THR A 15 -16.45 5.97 -4.38
CA THR A 15 -15.72 4.70 -4.44
C THR A 15 -14.36 4.88 -5.09
N ILE A 16 -14.27 5.68 -6.15
CA ILE A 16 -12.99 6.04 -6.78
C ILE A 16 -12.10 6.79 -5.79
N TYR A 17 -12.66 7.80 -5.12
CA TYR A 17 -11.95 8.56 -4.10
C TYR A 17 -11.37 7.66 -2.98
N LEU A 18 -12.15 6.71 -2.48
CA LEU A 18 -11.70 5.78 -1.45
C LEU A 18 -10.59 4.85 -1.98
N ALA A 19 -10.69 4.37 -3.22
CA ALA A 19 -9.64 3.55 -3.84
C ALA A 19 -8.34 4.36 -4.03
N GLN A 20 -8.43 5.62 -4.49
CA GLN A 20 -7.29 6.53 -4.60
C GLN A 20 -6.67 6.82 -3.22
N LYS A 21 -7.49 7.06 -2.20
CA LYS A 21 -7.02 7.24 -0.83
C LYS A 21 -6.27 6.01 -0.32
N MET A 22 -6.80 4.82 -0.60
CA MET A 22 -6.18 3.55 -0.19
C MET A 22 -4.80 3.36 -0.83
N ILE A 23 -4.65 3.62 -2.13
CA ILE A 23 -3.35 3.49 -2.79
C ILE A 23 -2.34 4.50 -2.29
N THR A 24 -2.76 5.74 -2.05
CA THR A 24 -1.89 6.78 -1.46
C THR A 24 -1.36 6.32 -0.09
N LYS A 25 -2.21 5.74 0.74
CA LYS A 25 -1.80 5.20 2.04
C LYS A 25 -0.91 3.97 1.90
N ALA A 26 -1.18 3.09 0.94
CA ALA A 26 -0.34 1.93 0.67
C ALA A 26 1.08 2.35 0.22
N ILE A 27 1.22 3.36 -0.63
CA ILE A 27 2.51 3.93 -1.01
C ILE A 27 3.23 4.54 0.21
N ALA A 28 2.49 5.29 1.06
CA ALA A 28 3.06 5.84 2.29
C ALA A 28 3.59 4.74 3.20
N THR A 29 2.86 3.64 3.39
CA THR A 29 3.29 2.49 4.21
C THR A 29 4.59 1.87 3.69
N VAL A 30 4.73 1.70 2.37
CA VAL A 30 5.97 1.19 1.75
C VAL A 30 7.12 2.18 1.91
N THR A 31 6.83 3.48 1.83
CA THR A 31 7.84 4.55 2.04
C THR A 31 8.34 4.57 3.48
N GLU A 32 7.45 4.40 4.46
CA GLU A 32 7.85 4.26 5.86
C GLU A 32 8.73 3.01 6.10
N LEU A 33 8.44 1.88 5.44
CA LEU A 33 9.30 0.70 5.51
C LEU A 33 10.71 1.00 4.97
N ARG A 34 10.83 1.82 3.92
CA ARG A 34 12.13 2.27 3.42
C ARG A 34 12.89 3.06 4.49
N GLU A 35 12.24 3.98 5.18
CA GLU A 35 12.87 4.76 6.26
C GLU A 35 13.26 3.85 7.46
N VAL A 36 12.43 2.86 7.78
CA VAL A 36 12.76 1.82 8.78
C VAL A 36 14.03 1.06 8.38
N MET A 37 14.14 0.61 7.13
CA MET A 37 15.30 -0.16 6.65
C MET A 37 16.56 0.70 6.57
N LEU A 38 16.47 1.96 6.14
CA LEU A 38 17.59 2.90 6.11
C LEU A 38 18.07 3.21 7.52
N GLY A 39 17.16 3.57 8.43
CA GLY A 39 17.50 3.85 9.83
C GLY A 39 18.15 2.65 10.52
N PHE A 40 17.66 1.44 10.25
CA PHE A 40 18.24 0.21 10.77
C PHE A 40 19.66 -0.04 10.23
N ALA A 41 19.88 0.14 8.92
CA ALA A 41 21.20 0.00 8.31
C ALA A 41 22.23 1.02 8.84
N GLU A 42 21.78 2.21 9.22
CA GLU A 42 22.59 3.31 9.74
C GLU A 42 22.68 3.33 11.29
N GLY A 43 21.96 2.44 11.97
CA GLY A 43 21.95 2.35 13.44
C GLY A 43 21.17 3.47 14.15
N ARG A 44 20.24 4.14 13.44
CA ARG A 44 19.39 5.23 13.98
C ARG A 44 18.14 4.68 14.67
N ILE A 45 18.33 3.95 15.77
CA ILE A 45 17.30 3.12 16.41
C ILE A 45 16.04 3.90 16.78
N SER A 46 16.16 5.09 17.37
CA SER A 46 14.99 5.91 17.75
C SER A 46 14.12 6.30 16.56
N GLU A 47 14.75 6.64 15.42
CA GLU A 47 14.02 6.95 14.17
C GLU A 47 13.34 5.70 13.59
N VAL A 48 13.98 4.53 13.72
CA VAL A 48 13.39 3.25 13.31
C VAL A 48 12.10 2.97 14.08
N GLU A 49 12.14 3.12 15.40
CA GLU A 49 10.95 2.90 16.25
C GLU A 49 9.82 3.88 15.92
N GLU A 50 10.13 5.15 15.72
CA GLU A 50 9.14 6.16 15.31
C GLU A 50 8.52 5.84 13.95
N ASN A 51 9.32 5.44 12.95
CA ASN A 51 8.84 5.10 11.63
C ASN A 51 8.02 3.80 11.63
N ILE A 52 8.33 2.83 12.49
CA ILE A 52 7.51 1.63 12.69
C ILE A 52 6.12 2.00 13.23
N GLU A 53 6.04 2.92 14.20
CA GLU A 53 4.74 3.36 14.73
C GLU A 53 3.91 4.11 13.66
N LYS A 54 4.52 4.98 12.86
CA LYS A 54 3.87 5.63 11.71
C LYS A 54 3.34 4.62 10.71
N LEU A 55 4.14 3.60 10.40
CA LEU A 55 3.76 2.51 9.49
C LEU A 55 2.53 1.75 10.02
N PHE A 56 2.48 1.45 11.30
CA PHE A 56 1.33 0.77 11.93
C PHE A 56 0.07 1.61 11.87
N LEU A 57 0.17 2.93 12.06
CA LEU A 57 -0.97 3.84 11.91
C LEU A 57 -1.47 3.88 10.46
N ASN A 58 -0.57 3.95 9.48
CA ASN A 58 -0.93 3.94 8.08
C ASN A 58 -1.63 2.63 7.66
N GLU A 59 -1.16 1.48 8.15
CA GLU A 59 -1.82 0.19 7.86
C GLU A 59 -3.21 0.11 8.50
N ALA A 60 -3.39 0.57 9.75
CA ALA A 60 -4.70 0.63 10.39
C ALA A 60 -5.69 1.50 9.60
N GLU A 61 -5.24 2.63 9.04
CA GLU A 61 -6.06 3.46 8.17
C GLU A 61 -6.42 2.76 6.85
N ILE A 62 -5.52 1.94 6.29
CA ILE A 62 -5.80 1.14 5.09
C ILE A 62 -6.93 0.14 5.37
N ASP A 63 -6.90 -0.55 6.50
CA ASP A 63 -7.97 -1.48 6.92
C ASP A 63 -9.33 -0.77 7.07
N GLU A 64 -9.36 0.45 7.63
CA GLU A 64 -10.58 1.26 7.72
C GLU A 64 -11.10 1.69 6.33
N ILE A 65 -10.20 2.11 5.43
CA ILE A 65 -10.56 2.47 4.06
C ILE A 65 -11.11 1.25 3.32
N ARG A 66 -10.48 0.08 3.47
CA ARG A 66 -10.94 -1.19 2.90
C ARG A 66 -12.38 -1.49 3.31
N ARG A 67 -12.69 -1.42 4.61
CA ARG A 67 -14.07 -1.61 5.12
C ARG A 67 -15.03 -0.61 4.50
N SER A 68 -14.62 0.65 4.35
CA SER A 68 -15.43 1.70 3.75
C SER A 68 -15.71 1.44 2.26
N VAL A 69 -14.68 1.00 1.48
CA VAL A 69 -14.86 0.61 0.08
C VAL A 69 -15.83 -0.56 -0.05
N LEU A 70 -15.64 -1.62 0.73
CA LEU A 70 -16.51 -2.80 0.70
C LEU A 70 -17.97 -2.42 1.02
N ASN A 71 -18.19 -1.57 2.02
CA ASN A 71 -19.51 -1.08 2.37
C ASN A 71 -20.16 -0.23 1.26
N GLU A 72 -19.40 0.63 0.59
CA GLU A 72 -19.92 1.38 -0.57
C GLU A 72 -20.26 0.47 -1.75
N LEU A 73 -19.45 -0.56 -2.02
CA LEU A 73 -19.71 -1.51 -3.10
C LEU A 73 -20.98 -2.36 -2.88
N THR A 74 -21.40 -2.56 -1.63
CA THR A 74 -22.68 -3.26 -1.34
C THR A 74 -23.91 -2.40 -1.59
N LYS A 75 -23.77 -1.07 -1.54
CA LYS A 75 -24.88 -0.13 -1.73
C LYS A 75 -25.13 0.24 -3.18
N GLN A 76 -24.21 -0.07 -4.08
CA GLN A 76 -24.24 0.34 -5.47
C GLN A 76 -24.72 -0.79 -6.37
N ASP A 77 -25.56 -0.47 -7.34
CA ASP A 77 -25.95 -1.39 -8.42
C ASP A 77 -24.88 -1.37 -9.52
N LEU A 78 -23.75 -2.01 -9.24
CA LEU A 78 -22.60 -2.12 -10.13
C LEU A 78 -22.60 -3.49 -10.83
N PRO A 79 -22.17 -3.56 -12.11
CA PRO A 79 -21.95 -4.83 -12.77
C PRO A 79 -21.04 -5.75 -11.94
N SER A 80 -21.43 -7.02 -11.82
CA SER A 80 -20.73 -8.00 -10.96
C SER A 80 -19.24 -8.07 -11.22
N LYS A 81 -18.81 -8.03 -12.48
CA LYS A 81 -17.39 -8.06 -12.88
C LYS A 81 -16.63 -6.83 -12.38
N TYR A 82 -17.24 -5.65 -12.44
CA TYR A 82 -16.65 -4.41 -11.93
C TYR A 82 -16.43 -4.49 -10.42
N ARG A 83 -17.48 -4.89 -9.69
CA ARG A 83 -17.40 -5.08 -8.23
C ARG A 83 -16.29 -6.05 -7.85
N GLN A 84 -16.21 -7.21 -8.53
CA GLN A 84 -15.18 -8.21 -8.27
C GLN A 84 -13.76 -7.67 -8.50
N ASN A 85 -13.53 -6.95 -9.61
CA ASN A 85 -12.21 -6.39 -9.91
C ASN A 85 -11.77 -5.35 -8.88
N LEU A 86 -12.67 -4.46 -8.47
CA LEU A 86 -12.37 -3.45 -7.46
C LEU A 86 -12.11 -4.08 -6.09
N MET A 87 -12.92 -5.07 -5.69
CA MET A 87 -12.67 -5.85 -4.48
C MET A 87 -11.31 -6.54 -4.51
N HIS A 88 -10.89 -7.05 -5.68
CA HIS A 88 -9.59 -7.69 -5.84
C HIS A 88 -8.43 -6.69 -5.65
N ILE A 89 -8.50 -5.51 -6.28
CA ILE A 89 -7.50 -4.45 -6.12
C ILE A 89 -7.39 -4.05 -4.65
N VAL A 90 -8.52 -3.76 -4.01
CA VAL A 90 -8.58 -3.37 -2.60
C VAL A 90 -7.95 -4.44 -1.69
N LYS A 91 -8.27 -5.72 -1.94
CA LYS A 91 -7.66 -6.84 -1.21
C LYS A 91 -6.15 -6.94 -1.43
N CYS A 92 -5.66 -6.74 -2.66
CA CYS A 92 -4.22 -6.79 -2.93
C CYS A 92 -3.46 -5.67 -2.21
N LEU A 93 -4.04 -4.45 -2.15
CA LEU A 93 -3.44 -3.33 -1.43
C LEU A 93 -3.40 -3.56 0.10
N ASP A 94 -4.44 -4.15 0.65
CA ASP A 94 -4.53 -4.57 2.05
C ASP A 94 -3.45 -5.61 2.40
N ILE A 95 -3.36 -6.69 1.61
CA ILE A 95 -2.32 -7.72 1.77
C ILE A 95 -0.91 -7.13 1.66
N MET A 96 -0.69 -6.19 0.75
CA MET A 96 0.60 -5.50 0.63
C MET A 96 0.95 -4.74 1.91
N ALA A 97 0.00 -4.00 2.47
CA ALA A 97 0.19 -3.26 3.71
C ALA A 97 0.46 -4.19 4.91
N ASP A 98 -0.25 -5.31 5.01
CA ASP A 98 -0.01 -6.35 6.02
C ASP A 98 1.42 -6.89 5.95
N HIS A 99 1.91 -7.26 4.76
CA HIS A 99 3.27 -7.77 4.59
C HIS A 99 4.34 -6.71 4.91
N VAL A 100 4.08 -5.45 4.58
CA VAL A 100 4.97 -4.33 4.94
C VAL A 100 5.02 -4.17 6.47
N LYS A 101 3.88 -4.25 7.16
CA LYS A 101 3.79 -4.23 8.62
C LYS A 101 4.55 -5.39 9.26
N ASP A 102 4.38 -6.61 8.74
CA ASP A 102 5.09 -7.77 9.24
C ASP A 102 6.60 -7.67 9.02
N SER A 103 7.03 -7.10 7.89
CA SER A 103 8.44 -6.81 7.63
C SER A 103 9.02 -5.84 8.67
N SER A 104 8.29 -4.79 9.01
CA SER A 104 8.71 -3.83 10.04
C SER A 104 8.75 -4.43 11.46
N ARG A 105 7.83 -5.35 11.78
CA ARG A 105 7.88 -6.13 13.03
C ARG A 105 9.15 -6.98 13.12
N ASN A 106 9.53 -7.61 12.01
CA ASN A 106 10.77 -8.39 11.97
C ASN A 106 12.01 -7.49 12.20
N VAL A 107 12.03 -6.28 11.65
CA VAL A 107 13.09 -5.30 11.95
C VAL A 107 13.09 -4.96 13.43
N LYS A 108 11.93 -4.71 14.05
CA LYS A 108 11.81 -4.41 15.48
C LYS A 108 12.43 -5.51 16.37
N ILE A 109 12.24 -6.78 16.00
CA ILE A 109 12.85 -7.93 16.70
C ILE A 109 14.37 -7.91 16.55
N LEU A 110 14.88 -7.48 15.40
CA LEU A 110 16.30 -7.51 15.07
C LEU A 110 17.09 -6.27 15.53
N LEU A 111 16.44 -5.24 16.12
CA LEU A 111 17.08 -3.96 16.44
C LEU A 111 18.35 -4.10 17.29
N ASN A 112 18.42 -5.09 18.17
CA ASN A 112 19.57 -5.37 19.02
C ASN A 112 20.55 -6.41 18.44
N THR A 113 20.34 -6.81 17.18
CA THR A 113 21.14 -7.84 16.50
C THR A 113 22.12 -7.20 15.55
N LYS A 114 23.41 -7.55 15.65
CA LYS A 114 24.40 -7.13 14.65
C LYS A 114 24.28 -7.99 13.39
N LEU A 115 23.77 -7.40 12.34
CA LEU A 115 23.70 -8.02 11.03
C LEU A 115 24.92 -7.63 10.16
N PRO A 116 25.39 -8.52 9.27
CA PRO A 116 26.40 -8.18 8.28
C PRO A 116 25.92 -7.00 7.41
N LYS A 117 26.82 -6.07 7.13
CA LYS A 117 26.52 -4.87 6.32
C LYS A 117 25.92 -5.22 4.96
N GLU A 118 26.42 -6.24 4.32
CA GLU A 118 25.93 -6.71 3.02
C GLU A 118 24.43 -7.08 3.06
N ILE A 119 23.97 -7.70 4.15
CA ILE A 119 22.56 -8.03 4.34
C ILE A 119 21.73 -6.74 4.49
N LEU A 120 22.20 -5.78 5.28
CA LEU A 120 21.52 -4.51 5.47
C LEU A 120 21.43 -3.73 4.15
N ASP A 121 22.54 -3.60 3.42
CA ASP A 121 22.60 -2.89 2.12
C ASP A 121 21.67 -3.55 1.07
N ASN A 122 21.58 -4.88 1.06
CA ASN A 122 20.70 -5.59 0.14
C ASN A 122 19.21 -5.41 0.51
N ASN A 123 18.87 -5.40 1.80
CA ASN A 123 17.50 -5.10 2.23
C ASN A 123 17.08 -3.67 1.86
N VAL A 124 17.96 -2.68 1.99
CA VAL A 124 17.70 -1.31 1.53
C VAL A 124 17.41 -1.28 0.03
N LYS A 125 18.21 -1.96 -0.81
CA LYS A 125 17.96 -2.03 -2.26
C LYS A 125 16.62 -2.68 -2.59
N ILE A 126 16.24 -3.73 -1.88
CA ILE A 126 14.95 -4.41 -2.07
C ILE A 126 13.79 -3.46 -1.78
N VAL A 127 13.84 -2.75 -0.65
CA VAL A 127 12.74 -1.84 -0.29
C VAL A 127 12.70 -0.60 -1.20
N GLU A 128 13.82 -0.11 -1.71
CA GLU A 128 13.86 0.94 -2.72
C GLU A 128 13.19 0.51 -4.04
N ALA A 129 13.43 -0.72 -4.47
CA ALA A 129 12.74 -1.30 -5.63
C ALA A 129 11.23 -1.43 -5.37
N LEU A 130 10.82 -1.82 -4.16
CA LEU A 130 9.43 -1.92 -3.76
C LEU A 130 8.73 -0.55 -3.77
N VAL A 131 9.38 0.51 -3.28
CA VAL A 131 8.84 1.89 -3.36
C VAL A 131 8.61 2.30 -4.82
N LYS A 132 9.57 2.06 -5.71
CA LYS A 132 9.41 2.35 -7.14
C LYS A 132 8.22 1.60 -7.74
N ALA A 133 8.09 0.31 -7.44
CA ALA A 133 6.96 -0.50 -7.91
C ALA A 133 5.61 0.02 -7.39
N ALA A 134 5.54 0.40 -6.11
CA ALA A 134 4.34 0.96 -5.51
C ALA A 134 3.94 2.30 -6.14
N VAL A 135 4.90 3.18 -6.44
CA VAL A 135 4.66 4.46 -7.12
C VAL A 135 4.15 4.22 -8.55
N PHE A 136 4.74 3.30 -9.31
CA PHE A 136 4.24 2.94 -10.65
C PHE A 136 2.82 2.39 -10.61
N LEU A 137 2.51 1.54 -9.62
CA LEU A 137 1.15 1.05 -9.42
C LEU A 137 0.18 2.20 -9.12
N GLY A 138 0.57 3.15 -8.26
CA GLY A 138 -0.21 4.34 -7.96
C GLY A 138 -0.53 5.15 -9.22
N THR A 139 0.49 5.47 -10.00
CA THR A 139 0.33 6.18 -11.28
C THR A 139 -0.60 5.43 -12.24
N ALA A 140 -0.46 4.11 -12.35
CA ALA A 140 -1.31 3.30 -13.22
C ALA A 140 -2.79 3.36 -12.80
N ILE A 141 -3.07 3.32 -11.49
CA ILE A 141 -4.45 3.42 -10.96
C ILE A 141 -5.01 4.83 -11.13
N GLU A 142 -4.20 5.88 -10.94
CA GLU A 142 -4.61 7.27 -11.21
C GLU A 142 -4.99 7.46 -12.68
N MET A 143 -4.17 6.94 -13.61
CA MET A 143 -4.46 7.03 -15.05
C MET A 143 -5.76 6.33 -15.45
N LEU A 144 -6.11 5.22 -14.79
CA LEU A 144 -7.38 4.52 -15.02
C LEU A 144 -8.60 5.36 -14.61
N GLY A 145 -8.45 6.25 -13.62
CA GLY A 145 -9.51 7.16 -13.17
C GLY A 145 -9.67 8.43 -14.02
N ILE A 146 -8.61 8.87 -14.71
CA ILE A 146 -8.57 10.16 -15.41
C ILE A 146 -8.80 10.01 -16.92
N ASN A 147 -8.28 8.97 -17.55
CA ASN A 147 -8.40 8.69 -18.99
C ASN A 147 -8.68 7.22 -19.21
N PRO A 148 -9.95 6.77 -19.13
CA PRO A 148 -10.28 5.47 -19.69
C PRO A 148 -10.08 5.54 -21.21
N PRO A 149 -9.25 4.65 -21.80
CA PRO A 149 -9.06 4.61 -23.26
C PRO A 149 -10.34 4.26 -24.02
#